data_e3f4efac7774bee857bc0542523ddb61
#
_entry.id   e3f4efac7774bee857bc0542523ddb61
#
_cell.length_a   1.000
_cell.length_b   1.000
_cell.length_c   1.000
_cell.angle_alpha   90.00
_cell.angle_beta   90.00
_cell.angle_gamma   90.00
#
_symmetry.space_group_name_H-M   'P 1'
#
loop_
_entity.id
_entity.type
_entity.pdbx_description
1 polymer ?
#
loop_
_entity_poly.entity_id
_entity_poly.type
_entity_poly.pdbx_seq_one_letter_code
_entity_poly.pdbx_strand_id
1 'polypeptide(L)'
;RQLHNIVLHIIFSILIFHLKLLSSIASIVPQINVIFCLIEIKHLNNIRYLYFSFIPDIISKGGISMISYTGLLQKLNDQNLTKTALTRELGISSRTVAKIGRGEKIADHVLAKIATFLDCTADELCQTASDNALLQMLRDEKSIRMPGGLYHELQVRMTYNSNHIEGSRLSEDQTRLIFETNTVNIGEEIPVDDIIETVNHFRAIDYVIDMAEAPLTEDIIKELHRILKQSTKDTTLAWFAVGDYKKRANMIGGRETAKPKEVPIRMKALLSEYESHDIVTINDIIRFHYAFEHIHPFQDGNGRVGRLITLKECLRYAIVPFIIEDTKKIFYYRGLSEWEREKGCLTDTCLDGQDTFKKLMAMFDIQA
;
A
#
# COMPACT_ATOMS: atom_id res chain seq x y z
N ARG A 1 -15.67 35.52 -31.88
CA ARG A 1 -14.28 35.56 -31.40
C ARG A 1 -14.03 36.61 -30.31
N GLN A 2 -14.54 37.85 -30.45
CA GLN A 2 -14.34 38.89 -29.42
C GLN A 2 -15.05 38.57 -28.09
N LEU A 3 -16.28 38.05 -28.12
CA LEU A 3 -17.01 37.64 -26.91
C LEU A 3 -16.29 36.51 -26.16
N HIS A 4 -15.71 35.58 -26.89
CA HIS A 4 -14.99 34.44 -26.31
C HIS A 4 -13.72 34.90 -25.58
N ASN A 5 -12.98 35.87 -26.11
CA ASN A 5 -11.79 36.44 -25.46
C ASN A 5 -12.15 37.28 -24.22
N ILE A 6 -13.28 37.96 -24.21
CA ILE A 6 -13.73 38.72 -23.04
C ILE A 6 -14.15 37.77 -21.91
N VAL A 7 -14.86 36.69 -22.22
CA VAL A 7 -15.23 35.69 -21.22
C VAL A 7 -14.00 34.99 -20.65
N LEU A 8 -13.03 34.62 -21.49
CA LEU A 8 -11.76 34.05 -21.02
C LEU A 8 -10.98 35.02 -20.11
N HIS A 9 -10.96 36.29 -20.45
CA HIS A 9 -10.26 37.31 -19.64
C HIS A 9 -10.91 37.52 -18.27
N ILE A 10 -12.24 37.48 -18.21
CA ILE A 10 -13.01 37.60 -16.95
C ILE A 10 -12.79 36.36 -16.09
N ILE A 11 -12.85 35.15 -16.67
CA ILE A 11 -12.57 33.89 -15.95
C ILE A 11 -11.14 33.88 -15.40
N PHE A 12 -10.16 34.33 -16.19
CA PHE A 12 -8.77 34.39 -15.76
C PHE A 12 -8.54 35.40 -14.63
N SER A 13 -9.20 36.54 -14.67
CA SER A 13 -9.13 37.57 -13.61
C SER A 13 -9.77 37.11 -12.31
N ILE A 14 -10.90 36.41 -12.38
CA ILE A 14 -11.56 35.80 -11.21
C ILE A 14 -10.67 34.71 -10.60
N LEU A 15 -10.04 33.88 -11.43
CA LEU A 15 -9.13 32.85 -10.98
C LEU A 15 -7.88 33.40 -10.25
N ILE A 16 -7.28 34.47 -10.78
CA ILE A 16 -6.13 35.15 -10.17
C ILE A 16 -6.54 35.81 -8.85
N PHE A 17 -7.74 36.39 -8.77
CA PHE A 17 -8.24 36.99 -7.54
C PHE A 17 -8.48 35.94 -6.45
N HIS A 18 -9.06 34.78 -6.78
CA HIS A 18 -9.24 33.66 -5.86
C HIS A 18 -7.89 33.06 -5.41
N LEU A 19 -6.91 32.92 -6.31
CA LEU A 19 -5.58 32.44 -5.95
C LEU A 19 -4.83 33.39 -5.00
N LYS A 20 -4.97 34.71 -5.18
CA LYS A 20 -4.43 35.71 -4.25
C LYS A 20 -5.12 35.70 -2.89
N LEU A 21 -6.43 35.50 -2.86
CA LEU A 21 -7.18 35.39 -1.62
C LEU A 21 -6.81 34.12 -0.85
N LEU A 22 -6.65 32.98 -1.53
CA LEU A 22 -6.19 31.72 -0.96
C LEU A 22 -4.75 31.80 -0.44
N SER A 23 -3.86 32.48 -1.13
CA SER A 23 -2.50 32.75 -0.67
C SER A 23 -2.44 33.59 0.61
N SER A 24 -3.35 34.54 0.79
CA SER A 24 -3.48 35.35 2.01
C SER A 24 -4.05 34.54 3.19
N ILE A 25 -4.95 33.59 2.92
CA ILE A 25 -5.55 32.73 3.96
C ILE A 25 -4.58 31.61 4.36
N ALA A 26 -3.76 31.08 3.44
CA ALA A 26 -2.75 30.05 3.69
C ALA A 26 -1.65 30.48 4.67
N SER A 27 -1.43 31.80 4.83
CA SER A 27 -0.49 32.34 5.82
C SER A 27 -1.03 32.31 7.27
N ILE A 28 -2.34 32.05 7.45
CA ILE A 28 -3.00 32.14 8.75
C ILE A 28 -3.36 30.76 9.34
N VAL A 29 -3.61 29.72 8.49
CA VAL A 29 -3.97 28.38 8.96
C VAL A 29 -3.41 27.28 8.02
N PRO A 30 -2.31 26.61 8.36
CA PRO A 30 -1.60 25.70 7.46
C PRO A 30 -2.31 24.36 7.13
N GLN A 31 -3.41 24.01 7.75
CA GLN A 31 -3.98 22.64 7.68
C GLN A 31 -5.35 22.49 7.01
N ILE A 32 -6.00 23.55 6.54
CA ILE A 32 -7.39 23.45 5.99
C ILE A 32 -7.44 23.42 4.45
N ASN A 33 -6.35 23.60 3.73
CA ASN A 33 -6.37 24.03 2.33
C ASN A 33 -6.35 22.97 1.24
N VAL A 34 -6.34 21.66 1.52
CA VAL A 34 -6.29 20.66 0.44
C VAL A 34 -7.69 20.16 0.04
N ILE A 35 -8.65 20.17 0.95
CA ILE A 35 -9.96 19.55 0.70
C ILE A 35 -10.93 20.45 -0.08
N PHE A 36 -10.88 21.78 0.09
CA PHE A 36 -11.82 22.68 -0.56
C PHE A 36 -11.54 22.95 -2.04
N CYS A 37 -10.30 22.85 -2.49
CA CYS A 37 -9.95 23.03 -3.92
C CYS A 37 -10.41 21.87 -4.82
N LEU A 38 -10.68 20.69 -4.29
CA LEU A 38 -11.08 19.51 -5.08
C LEU A 38 -12.60 19.42 -5.36
N ILE A 39 -13.41 20.18 -4.65
CA ILE A 39 -14.89 20.07 -4.75
C ILE A 39 -15.47 20.96 -5.86
N GLU A 40 -14.89 22.10 -6.17
CA GLU A 40 -15.43 23.03 -7.19
C GLU A 40 -15.05 22.75 -8.65
N ILE A 41 -14.05 21.90 -8.90
CA ILE A 41 -13.54 21.63 -10.27
C ILE A 41 -14.35 20.53 -11.00
N LYS A 42 -15.30 19.87 -10.35
CA LYS A 42 -16.10 18.78 -10.97
C LYS A 42 -17.06 19.20 -12.08
N HIS A 43 -17.23 20.48 -12.35
CA HIS A 43 -18.22 21.00 -13.32
C HIS A 43 -17.66 21.54 -14.65
N LEU A 44 -16.35 21.47 -14.92
CA LEU A 44 -15.78 21.97 -16.17
C LEU A 44 -14.99 20.88 -16.92
N ASN A 45 -15.70 20.17 -17.79
CA ASN A 45 -15.20 19.00 -18.54
C ASN A 45 -14.09 19.27 -19.60
N ASN A 46 -13.53 20.46 -19.71
CA ASN A 46 -12.57 20.81 -20.78
C ASN A 46 -11.23 21.41 -20.34
N ILE A 47 -10.85 21.35 -19.05
CA ILE A 47 -9.56 21.89 -18.55
C ILE A 47 -8.63 20.77 -18.05
N ARG A 48 -8.77 19.57 -18.58
CA ARG A 48 -7.96 18.40 -18.12
C ARG A 48 -6.47 18.46 -18.45
N TYR A 49 -6.03 19.32 -19.37
CA TYR A 49 -4.65 19.31 -19.85
C TYR A 49 -3.69 20.34 -19.22
N LEU A 50 -4.19 21.31 -18.46
CA LEU A 50 -3.34 22.37 -17.88
C LEU A 50 -2.95 22.12 -16.41
N TYR A 51 -3.55 21.17 -15.73
CA TYR A 51 -3.35 20.96 -14.28
C TYR A 51 -2.26 19.92 -13.96
N PHE A 52 -1.85 19.09 -14.91
CA PHE A 52 -0.89 18.00 -14.64
C PHE A 52 0.59 18.45 -14.63
N SER A 53 0.92 19.66 -15.03
CA SER A 53 2.31 20.15 -15.05
C SER A 53 2.74 20.91 -13.79
N PHE A 54 1.81 21.26 -12.88
CA PHE A 54 2.14 22.07 -11.68
C PHE A 54 2.08 21.31 -10.36
N ILE A 55 1.53 20.10 -10.33
CA ILE A 55 1.39 19.30 -9.09
C ILE A 55 2.72 18.63 -8.67
N PRO A 56 3.63 18.21 -9.56
CA PRO A 56 4.88 17.57 -9.15
C PRO A 56 5.77 18.44 -8.26
N ASP A 57 5.78 19.76 -8.48
CA ASP A 57 6.70 20.66 -7.74
C ASP A 57 6.21 21.05 -6.33
N ILE A 58 4.93 20.89 -6.04
CA ILE A 58 4.38 21.18 -4.69
C ILE A 58 4.48 19.95 -3.78
N ILE A 59 4.37 18.76 -4.35
CA ILE A 59 4.51 17.49 -3.61
C ILE A 59 5.98 17.19 -3.35
N SER A 60 6.90 17.55 -4.25
CA SER A 60 8.34 17.32 -4.09
C SER A 60 9.02 18.21 -3.03
N LYS A 61 8.38 19.29 -2.60
CA LYS A 61 8.94 20.21 -1.57
C LYS A 61 8.38 20.03 -0.16
N GLY A 62 7.46 19.08 0.06
CA GLY A 62 6.83 18.83 1.36
C GLY A 62 6.83 17.36 1.80
N GLY A 63 7.53 16.47 1.11
CA GLY A 63 7.69 15.09 1.52
C GLY A 63 8.40 15.03 2.87
N ILE A 64 7.65 14.73 3.95
CA ILE A 64 8.26 14.28 5.20
C ILE A 64 8.92 12.95 4.87
N SER A 65 10.23 12.97 4.66
CA SER A 65 11.04 11.76 4.54
C SER A 65 10.84 10.96 5.83
N MET A 66 10.06 9.89 5.76
CA MET A 66 9.92 8.97 6.87
C MET A 66 11.23 8.19 7.00
N ILE A 67 11.75 8.11 8.22
CA ILE A 67 12.98 7.38 8.51
C ILE A 67 12.58 6.03 9.09
N SER A 68 13.08 4.96 8.48
CA SER A 68 12.98 3.63 9.07
C SER A 68 14.03 3.48 10.16
N TYR A 69 13.60 3.17 11.37
CA TYR A 69 14.47 2.84 12.51
C TYR A 69 14.53 1.33 12.77
N THR A 70 14.28 0.51 11.75
CA THR A 70 14.26 -0.96 11.87
C THR A 70 15.62 -1.47 12.40
N GLY A 71 16.73 -0.94 11.89
CA GLY A 71 18.07 -1.30 12.38
C GLY A 71 18.27 -0.99 13.87
N LEU A 72 17.81 0.18 14.34
CA LEU A 72 17.82 0.53 15.75
C LEU A 72 17.03 -0.48 16.60
N LEU A 73 15.82 -0.79 16.16
CA LEU A 73 14.94 -1.68 16.92
C LEU A 73 15.48 -3.11 16.95
N GLN A 74 16.08 -3.55 15.86
CA GLN A 74 16.74 -4.86 15.80
C GLN A 74 17.95 -4.93 16.73
N LYS A 75 18.84 -3.93 16.72
CA LYS A 75 20.01 -3.85 17.65
C LYS A 75 19.58 -3.83 19.12
N LEU A 76 18.50 -3.12 19.45
CA LEU A 76 17.91 -3.15 20.79
C LEU A 76 17.45 -4.56 21.17
N ASN A 77 16.73 -5.23 20.27
CA ASN A 77 16.22 -6.59 20.49
C ASN A 77 17.36 -7.60 20.65
N ASP A 78 18.39 -7.54 19.80
CA ASP A 78 19.57 -8.43 19.85
C ASP A 78 20.31 -8.32 21.18
N GLN A 79 20.27 -7.13 21.80
CA GLN A 79 20.86 -6.86 23.13
C GLN A 79 19.86 -7.03 24.28
N ASN A 80 18.65 -7.55 24.03
CA ASN A 80 17.54 -7.68 25.00
C ASN A 80 17.16 -6.33 25.66
N LEU A 81 17.25 -5.23 24.93
CA LEU A 81 16.89 -3.90 25.36
C LEU A 81 15.55 -3.48 24.77
N THR A 82 14.82 -2.65 25.49
CA THR A 82 13.57 -2.05 25.01
C THR A 82 13.79 -0.56 24.70
N LYS A 83 12.87 0.07 23.95
CA LYS A 83 12.93 1.53 23.70
C LYS A 83 13.01 2.36 24.99
N THR A 84 12.43 1.88 26.09
CA THR A 84 12.53 2.55 27.39
C THR A 84 13.96 2.58 27.94
N ALA A 85 14.83 1.66 27.50
CA ALA A 85 16.25 1.71 27.84
C ALA A 85 16.90 2.99 27.30
N LEU A 86 16.52 3.49 26.13
CA LEU A 86 17.04 4.74 25.57
C LEU A 86 16.74 5.93 26.49
N THR A 87 15.58 5.95 27.12
CA THR A 87 15.24 7.00 28.11
C THR A 87 16.02 6.82 29.40
N ARG A 88 16.13 5.59 29.90
CA ARG A 88 16.77 5.28 31.18
C ARG A 88 18.29 5.44 31.14
N GLU A 89 18.93 4.88 30.12
CA GLU A 89 20.41 4.80 30.03
C GLU A 89 21.01 6.06 29.36
N LEU A 90 20.30 6.64 28.38
CA LEU A 90 20.80 7.76 27.59
C LEU A 90 20.12 9.09 27.90
N GLY A 91 19.09 9.10 28.76
CA GLY A 91 18.34 10.33 29.05
C GLY A 91 17.59 10.90 27.85
N ILE A 92 17.27 10.07 26.84
CA ILE A 92 16.52 10.51 25.66
C ILE A 92 15.07 10.71 26.05
N SER A 93 14.48 11.87 25.67
CA SER A 93 13.11 12.19 26.04
C SER A 93 12.10 11.20 25.47
N SER A 94 11.03 10.91 26.22
CA SER A 94 9.92 10.06 25.76
C SER A 94 9.32 10.59 24.45
N ARG A 95 9.34 11.92 24.22
CA ARG A 95 8.91 12.54 22.97
C ARG A 95 9.79 12.13 21.78
N THR A 96 11.11 12.05 21.99
CA THR A 96 12.08 11.60 20.97
C THR A 96 11.91 10.11 20.70
N VAL A 97 11.70 9.29 21.72
CA VAL A 97 11.40 7.86 21.57
C VAL A 97 10.10 7.64 20.78
N ALA A 98 9.07 8.45 21.05
CA ALA A 98 7.83 8.42 20.28
C ALA A 98 8.03 8.82 18.80
N LYS A 99 8.95 9.76 18.50
CA LYS A 99 9.34 10.10 17.12
C LYS A 99 9.96 8.92 16.38
N ILE A 100 10.86 8.18 17.03
CA ILE A 100 11.44 6.95 16.47
C ILE A 100 10.34 5.96 16.09
N GLY A 101 9.36 5.74 16.99
CA GLY A 101 8.23 4.85 16.72
C GLY A 101 7.32 5.29 15.55
N ARG A 102 7.30 6.59 15.22
CA ARG A 102 6.52 7.14 14.11
C ARG A 102 7.33 7.35 12.83
N GLY A 103 8.63 6.96 12.80
CA GLY A 103 9.50 7.20 11.65
C GLY A 103 9.82 8.68 11.41
N GLU A 104 9.67 9.55 12.42
CA GLU A 104 10.00 10.97 12.32
C GLU A 104 11.49 11.18 12.54
N LYS A 105 12.08 12.15 11.81
CA LYS A 105 13.49 12.51 11.99
C LYS A 105 13.78 12.96 13.43
N ILE A 106 14.80 12.35 14.04
CA ILE A 106 15.41 12.80 15.29
C ILE A 106 16.71 13.58 14.99
N ALA A 107 17.21 14.31 15.96
CA ALA A 107 18.44 15.08 15.78
C ALA A 107 19.65 14.15 15.61
N ASP A 108 20.55 14.49 14.68
CA ASP A 108 21.70 13.64 14.30
C ASP A 108 22.61 13.32 15.51
N HIS A 109 22.79 14.28 16.44
CA HIS A 109 23.56 14.06 17.67
C HIS A 109 22.89 13.05 18.62
N VAL A 110 21.56 12.93 18.61
CA VAL A 110 20.82 11.92 19.39
C VAL A 110 21.01 10.54 18.75
N LEU A 111 20.94 10.48 17.42
CA LEU A 111 21.18 9.25 16.68
C LEU A 111 22.61 8.75 16.89
N ALA A 112 23.61 9.63 16.80
CA ALA A 112 25.00 9.30 17.08
C ALA A 112 25.22 8.77 18.53
N LYS A 113 24.52 9.37 19.51
CA LYS A 113 24.56 8.91 20.90
C LYS A 113 23.99 7.50 21.06
N ILE A 114 22.91 7.18 20.35
CA ILE A 114 22.33 5.85 20.35
C ILE A 114 23.26 4.85 19.66
N ALA A 115 23.85 5.24 18.52
CA ALA A 115 24.81 4.42 17.78
C ALA A 115 26.02 4.02 18.65
N THR A 116 26.60 4.98 19.37
CA THR A 116 27.69 4.72 20.31
C THR A 116 27.28 3.77 21.44
N PHE A 117 26.06 3.92 21.96
CA PHE A 117 25.54 3.04 23.03
C PHE A 117 25.33 1.59 22.57
N LEU A 118 24.93 1.40 21.32
CA LEU A 118 24.65 0.09 20.73
C LEU A 118 25.86 -0.51 19.98
N ASP A 119 27.03 0.16 20.04
CA ASP A 119 28.26 -0.23 19.37
C ASP A 119 28.08 -0.48 17.87
N CYS A 120 27.54 0.52 17.19
CA CYS A 120 27.27 0.47 15.75
C CYS A 120 27.35 1.87 15.12
N THR A 121 27.19 1.96 13.80
CA THR A 121 27.12 3.24 13.08
C THR A 121 25.70 3.82 13.07
N ALA A 122 25.56 5.12 12.82
CA ALA A 122 24.26 5.77 12.69
C ALA A 122 23.47 5.22 11.49
N ASP A 123 24.19 4.87 10.41
CA ASP A 123 23.59 4.30 9.17
C ASP A 123 23.03 2.89 9.40
N GLU A 124 23.60 2.12 10.33
CA GLU A 124 23.03 0.83 10.74
C GLU A 124 21.75 0.97 11.57
N LEU A 125 21.51 2.14 12.18
CA LEU A 125 20.35 2.35 13.04
C LEU A 125 19.13 2.86 12.30
N CYS A 126 19.33 3.68 11.28
CA CYS A 126 18.25 4.28 10.53
C CYS A 126 18.55 4.25 9.04
N GLN A 127 17.51 3.94 8.29
CA GLN A 127 17.50 4.06 6.85
C GLN A 127 16.56 5.20 6.50
N THR A 128 17.03 6.15 5.69
CA THR A 128 16.14 7.13 5.09
C THR A 128 15.26 6.42 4.06
N ALA A 129 14.08 6.94 3.78
CA ALA A 129 13.19 6.39 2.75
C ALA A 129 13.87 6.25 1.36
N SER A 130 15.02 6.92 1.16
CA SER A 130 15.89 6.75 -0.01
C SER A 130 16.66 5.42 -0.04
N ASP A 131 16.73 4.69 1.06
CA ASP A 131 17.52 3.45 1.16
C ASP A 131 16.68 2.19 0.90
N ASN A 132 15.36 2.29 0.69
CA ASN A 132 14.54 1.21 0.17
C ASN A 132 14.70 1.15 -1.36
N ALA A 133 15.80 0.55 -1.80
CA ALA A 133 16.17 0.48 -3.21
C ALA A 133 15.07 -0.19 -4.06
N LEU A 134 14.40 -1.20 -3.51
CA LEU A 134 13.27 -1.85 -4.18
C LEU A 134 12.12 -0.89 -4.43
N LEU A 135 11.67 -0.17 -3.40
CA LEU A 135 10.56 0.78 -3.54
C LEU A 135 10.92 1.93 -4.48
N GLN A 136 12.16 2.43 -4.39
CA GLN A 136 12.61 3.49 -5.27
C GLN A 136 12.62 3.03 -6.74
N MET A 137 13.16 1.85 -7.02
CA MET A 137 13.15 1.30 -8.39
C MET A 137 11.72 1.11 -8.91
N LEU A 138 10.82 0.56 -8.09
CA LEU A 138 9.41 0.39 -8.50
C LEU A 138 8.75 1.74 -8.83
N ARG A 139 9.06 2.81 -8.08
CA ARG A 139 8.56 4.17 -8.33
C ARG A 139 9.14 4.76 -9.62
N ASP A 140 10.43 4.60 -9.83
CA ASP A 140 11.13 5.14 -11.01
C ASP A 140 10.59 4.46 -12.28
N GLU A 141 10.54 3.12 -12.31
CA GLU A 141 10.03 2.36 -13.44
C GLU A 141 8.53 2.63 -13.69
N LYS A 142 7.71 2.73 -12.63
CA LYS A 142 6.30 3.13 -12.72
C LYS A 142 6.15 4.50 -13.37
N SER A 143 6.98 5.49 -12.97
CA SER A 143 6.89 6.87 -13.45
C SER A 143 7.07 7.00 -14.95
N ILE A 144 7.94 6.16 -15.53
CA ILE A 144 8.25 6.14 -16.98
C ILE A 144 7.53 4.99 -17.72
N ARG A 145 6.75 4.17 -17.00
CA ARG A 145 6.11 2.95 -17.52
C ARG A 145 7.11 2.03 -18.23
N MET A 146 8.23 1.75 -17.58
CA MET A 146 9.31 0.98 -18.15
C MET A 146 8.85 -0.42 -18.57
N PRO A 147 8.95 -0.80 -19.85
CA PRO A 147 8.59 -2.14 -20.27
C PRO A 147 9.67 -3.14 -19.88
N GLY A 148 9.27 -4.33 -19.42
CA GLY A 148 10.19 -5.44 -19.11
C GLY A 148 11.06 -5.21 -17.87
N GLY A 149 10.77 -4.20 -17.04
CA GLY A 149 11.45 -3.96 -15.76
C GLY A 149 10.81 -4.74 -14.60
N LEU A 150 11.34 -4.55 -13.38
CA LEU A 150 10.82 -5.21 -12.18
C LEU A 150 9.38 -4.80 -11.88
N TYR A 151 9.04 -3.51 -12.04
CA TYR A 151 7.67 -3.03 -11.89
C TYR A 151 6.72 -3.73 -12.86
N HIS A 152 7.11 -3.88 -14.13
CA HIS A 152 6.32 -4.60 -15.14
C HIS A 152 6.06 -6.05 -14.71
N GLU A 153 7.12 -6.77 -14.33
CA GLU A 153 7.00 -8.17 -13.89
C GLU A 153 6.18 -8.30 -12.60
N LEU A 154 6.34 -7.39 -11.63
CA LEU A 154 5.50 -7.34 -10.43
C LEU A 154 4.02 -7.17 -10.80
N GLN A 155 3.70 -6.21 -11.68
CA GLN A 155 2.34 -5.95 -12.12
C GLN A 155 1.70 -7.21 -12.73
N VAL A 156 2.38 -7.83 -13.68
CA VAL A 156 1.84 -9.01 -14.37
C VAL A 156 1.71 -10.20 -13.44
N ARG A 157 2.80 -10.60 -12.77
CA ARG A 157 2.83 -11.82 -11.98
C ARG A 157 1.93 -11.74 -10.75
N MET A 158 1.95 -10.62 -10.03
CA MET A 158 1.08 -10.48 -8.85
C MET A 158 -0.38 -10.42 -9.24
N THR A 159 -0.73 -9.72 -10.31
CA THR A 159 -2.12 -9.64 -10.78
C THR A 159 -2.62 -10.98 -11.27
N TYR A 160 -1.85 -11.68 -12.13
CA TYR A 160 -2.23 -13.01 -12.60
C TYR A 160 -2.46 -13.97 -11.43
N ASN A 161 -1.44 -14.18 -10.60
CA ASN A 161 -1.52 -15.15 -9.52
C ASN A 161 -2.63 -14.81 -8.52
N SER A 162 -2.73 -13.53 -8.11
CA SER A 162 -3.72 -13.09 -7.15
C SER A 162 -5.16 -13.27 -7.64
N ASN A 163 -5.44 -12.97 -8.92
CA ASN A 163 -6.76 -13.16 -9.51
C ASN A 163 -7.05 -14.65 -9.81
N HIS A 164 -6.08 -15.42 -10.28
CA HIS A 164 -6.26 -16.83 -10.61
C HIS A 164 -6.50 -17.69 -9.36
N ILE A 165 -5.90 -17.35 -8.22
CA ILE A 165 -6.22 -17.95 -6.92
C ILE A 165 -7.71 -17.77 -6.61
N GLU A 166 -8.30 -16.63 -6.93
CA GLU A 166 -9.73 -16.35 -6.71
C GLU A 166 -10.66 -16.84 -7.83
N GLY A 167 -10.10 -17.50 -8.86
CA GLY A 167 -10.87 -18.17 -9.90
C GLY A 167 -11.03 -17.40 -11.20
N SER A 168 -10.26 -16.34 -11.43
CA SER A 168 -10.17 -15.69 -12.75
C SER A 168 -9.73 -16.68 -13.82
N ARG A 169 -10.31 -16.57 -15.01
CA ARG A 169 -10.01 -17.42 -16.15
C ARG A 169 -8.92 -16.88 -17.08
N LEU A 170 -8.44 -15.67 -16.82
CA LEU A 170 -7.36 -15.07 -17.60
C LEU A 170 -6.05 -15.82 -17.35
N SER A 171 -5.34 -16.16 -18.44
CA SER A 171 -3.99 -16.69 -18.38
C SER A 171 -2.97 -15.59 -18.02
N GLU A 172 -1.73 -15.98 -17.70
CA GLU A 172 -0.65 -15.02 -17.47
C GLU A 172 -0.36 -14.21 -18.74
N ASP A 173 -0.35 -14.85 -19.92
CA ASP A 173 -0.13 -14.17 -21.20
C ASP A 173 -1.24 -13.17 -21.52
N GLN A 174 -2.50 -13.50 -21.21
CA GLN A 174 -3.61 -12.57 -21.36
C GLN A 174 -3.52 -11.41 -20.37
N THR A 175 -3.14 -11.68 -19.13
CA THR A 175 -2.89 -10.65 -18.10
C THR A 175 -1.76 -9.72 -18.55
N ARG A 176 -0.68 -10.25 -19.07
CA ARG A 176 0.46 -9.50 -19.64
C ARG A 176 0.01 -8.63 -20.83
N LEU A 177 -0.74 -9.21 -21.75
CA LEU A 177 -1.25 -8.50 -22.93
C LEU A 177 -2.15 -7.32 -22.53
N ILE A 178 -3.02 -7.51 -21.52
CA ILE A 178 -3.86 -6.42 -20.99
C ILE A 178 -2.99 -5.30 -20.42
N PHE A 179 -1.96 -5.65 -19.64
CA PHE A 179 -1.06 -4.66 -19.03
C PHE A 179 -0.27 -3.85 -20.08
N GLU A 180 0.30 -4.55 -21.06
CA GLU A 180 1.20 -3.96 -22.07
C GLU A 180 0.45 -3.16 -23.14
N THR A 181 -0.69 -3.66 -23.58
CA THR A 181 -1.36 -3.16 -24.79
C THR A 181 -2.77 -2.65 -24.55
N ASN A 182 -3.32 -2.85 -23.35
CA ASN A 182 -4.72 -2.58 -23.04
C ASN A 182 -5.71 -3.35 -23.96
N THR A 183 -5.29 -4.50 -24.46
CA THR A 183 -6.09 -5.42 -25.27
C THR A 183 -6.10 -6.81 -24.66
N VAL A 184 -7.05 -7.64 -25.08
CA VAL A 184 -7.12 -9.04 -24.67
C VAL A 184 -7.46 -9.91 -25.87
N ASN A 185 -6.75 -11.03 -26.04
CA ASN A 185 -7.12 -12.05 -27.01
C ASN A 185 -8.05 -13.06 -26.34
N ILE A 186 -9.30 -13.08 -26.76
CA ILE A 186 -10.34 -13.94 -26.21
C ILE A 186 -10.55 -15.11 -27.16
N GLY A 187 -9.91 -16.26 -26.84
CA GLY A 187 -10.18 -17.53 -27.52
C GLY A 187 -11.29 -18.36 -26.88
N GLU A 188 -11.62 -18.06 -25.61
CA GLU A 188 -12.63 -18.74 -24.80
C GLU A 188 -13.52 -17.71 -24.13
N GLU A 189 -14.67 -18.16 -23.54
CA GLU A 189 -15.53 -17.28 -22.76
C GLU A 189 -14.85 -16.83 -21.46
N ILE A 190 -14.49 -15.56 -21.40
CA ILE A 190 -13.92 -14.91 -20.21
C ILE A 190 -14.98 -13.97 -19.62
N PRO A 191 -15.31 -14.08 -18.34
CA PRO A 191 -16.20 -13.14 -17.68
C PRO A 191 -15.66 -11.70 -17.80
N VAL A 192 -16.51 -10.74 -18.11
CA VAL A 192 -16.11 -9.33 -18.24
C VAL A 192 -15.52 -8.81 -16.92
N ASP A 193 -16.03 -9.27 -15.78
CA ASP A 193 -15.49 -8.89 -14.46
C ASP A 193 -14.05 -9.35 -14.27
N ASP A 194 -13.62 -10.50 -14.84
CA ASP A 194 -12.23 -10.94 -14.76
C ASP A 194 -11.29 -9.92 -15.42
N ILE A 195 -11.69 -9.34 -16.53
CA ILE A 195 -10.94 -8.30 -17.24
C ILE A 195 -10.92 -7.00 -16.41
N ILE A 196 -12.10 -6.58 -15.91
CA ILE A 196 -12.23 -5.36 -15.11
C ILE A 196 -11.39 -5.48 -13.83
N GLU A 197 -11.51 -6.59 -13.11
CA GLU A 197 -10.76 -6.82 -11.87
C GLU A 197 -9.25 -6.94 -12.13
N THR A 198 -8.83 -7.46 -13.28
CA THR A 198 -7.42 -7.47 -13.68
C THR A 198 -6.87 -6.05 -13.88
N VAL A 199 -7.58 -5.21 -14.63
CA VAL A 199 -7.20 -3.80 -14.81
C VAL A 199 -7.23 -3.05 -13.48
N ASN A 200 -8.21 -3.34 -12.63
CA ASN A 200 -8.31 -2.73 -11.31
C ASN A 200 -7.19 -3.19 -10.37
N HIS A 201 -6.75 -4.45 -10.48
CA HIS A 201 -5.65 -4.96 -9.69
C HIS A 201 -4.32 -4.27 -10.02
N PHE A 202 -4.04 -3.97 -11.30
CA PHE A 202 -2.90 -3.14 -11.69
C PHE A 202 -2.96 -1.76 -11.02
N ARG A 203 -4.13 -1.12 -11.03
CA ARG A 203 -4.33 0.18 -10.35
C ARG A 203 -4.15 0.09 -8.84
N ALA A 204 -4.55 -1.04 -8.25
CA ALA A 204 -4.37 -1.28 -6.83
C ALA A 204 -2.89 -1.48 -6.46
N ILE A 205 -2.08 -2.14 -7.31
CA ILE A 205 -0.62 -2.22 -7.13
C ILE A 205 0.01 -0.83 -7.25
N ASP A 206 -0.43 0.00 -8.22
CA ASP A 206 0.04 1.38 -8.34
C ASP A 206 -0.24 2.19 -7.08
N TYR A 207 -1.45 2.06 -6.53
CA TYR A 207 -1.83 2.69 -5.27
C TYR A 207 -1.00 2.18 -4.09
N VAL A 208 -0.70 0.88 -4.02
CA VAL A 208 0.18 0.29 -3.01
C VAL A 208 1.58 0.92 -3.07
N ILE A 209 2.17 1.06 -4.25
CA ILE A 209 3.51 1.66 -4.42
C ILE A 209 3.50 3.13 -3.98
N ASP A 210 2.45 3.89 -4.33
CA ASP A 210 2.31 5.29 -3.93
C ASP A 210 2.14 5.45 -2.41
N MET A 211 1.38 4.55 -1.79
CA MET A 211 1.05 4.58 -0.37
C MET A 211 1.95 3.69 0.48
N ALA A 212 3.05 3.16 -0.08
CA ALA A 212 3.89 2.17 0.60
C ALA A 212 4.36 2.65 1.98
N GLU A 213 4.82 3.89 2.10
CA GLU A 213 5.36 4.44 3.36
C GLU A 213 4.28 4.90 4.35
N ALA A 214 3.04 5.08 3.90
CA ALA A 214 1.96 5.51 4.77
C ALA A 214 1.60 4.43 5.80
N PRO A 215 1.24 4.78 7.05
CA PRO A 215 0.70 3.83 8.03
C PRO A 215 -0.51 3.08 7.45
N LEU A 216 -0.61 1.78 7.77
CA LEU A 216 -1.78 0.99 7.36
C LEU A 216 -3.01 1.42 8.17
N THR A 217 -4.05 1.86 7.46
CA THR A 217 -5.30 2.35 8.06
C THR A 217 -6.51 1.65 7.46
N GLU A 218 -7.66 1.74 8.14
CA GLU A 218 -8.93 1.26 7.57
C GLU A 218 -9.26 1.94 6.24
N ASP A 219 -8.92 3.21 6.08
CA ASP A 219 -9.18 3.97 4.85
C ASP A 219 -8.36 3.43 3.67
N ILE A 220 -7.07 3.10 3.90
CA ILE A 220 -6.23 2.46 2.87
C ILE A 220 -6.79 1.09 2.48
N ILE A 221 -7.19 0.28 3.46
CA ILE A 221 -7.77 -1.05 3.22
C ILE A 221 -9.07 -0.95 2.42
N LYS A 222 -9.96 -0.03 2.80
CA LYS A 222 -11.22 0.23 2.10
C LYS A 222 -11.00 0.79 0.69
N GLU A 223 -9.99 1.63 0.52
CA GLU A 223 -9.64 2.19 -0.79
C GLU A 223 -9.10 1.10 -1.73
N LEU A 224 -8.25 0.20 -1.25
CA LEU A 224 -7.81 -0.98 -2.03
C LEU A 224 -9.00 -1.81 -2.52
N HIS A 225 -9.96 -2.09 -1.64
CA HIS A 225 -11.18 -2.79 -2.02
C HIS A 225 -12.02 -1.98 -3.02
N ARG A 226 -12.12 -0.66 -2.85
CA ARG A 226 -12.84 0.22 -3.77
C ARG A 226 -12.20 0.20 -5.16
N ILE A 227 -10.88 0.32 -5.25
CA ILE A 227 -10.15 0.25 -6.52
C ILE A 227 -10.38 -1.10 -7.18
N LEU A 228 -10.25 -2.20 -6.42
CA LEU A 228 -10.37 -3.55 -6.96
C LEU A 228 -11.75 -3.83 -7.54
N LYS A 229 -12.82 -3.42 -6.85
CA LYS A 229 -14.20 -3.78 -7.19
C LYS A 229 -14.95 -2.71 -8.01
N GLN A 230 -14.35 -1.55 -8.28
CA GLN A 230 -15.00 -0.52 -9.08
C GLN A 230 -15.36 -1.02 -10.49
N SER A 231 -16.51 -0.61 -10.98
CA SER A 231 -17.03 -0.94 -12.33
C SER A 231 -17.31 -2.43 -12.60
N THR A 232 -17.21 -3.31 -11.61
CA THR A 232 -17.67 -4.69 -11.71
C THR A 232 -19.20 -4.75 -11.56
N LYS A 233 -19.82 -5.89 -11.89
CA LYS A 233 -21.25 -6.11 -11.67
C LYS A 233 -21.67 -5.90 -10.22
N ASP A 234 -20.76 -6.14 -9.26
CA ASP A 234 -21.04 -6.00 -7.83
C ASP A 234 -21.41 -4.57 -7.44
N THR A 235 -20.94 -3.56 -8.20
CA THR A 235 -21.30 -2.14 -7.98
C THR A 235 -22.79 -1.85 -8.17
N THR A 236 -23.49 -2.69 -8.90
CA THR A 236 -24.93 -2.55 -9.16
C THR A 236 -25.80 -3.16 -8.07
N LEU A 237 -25.19 -3.92 -7.16
CA LEU A 237 -25.90 -4.66 -6.11
C LEU A 237 -26.06 -3.79 -4.85
N ALA A 238 -27.27 -3.39 -4.52
CA ALA A 238 -27.54 -2.52 -3.37
C ALA A 238 -27.05 -3.06 -2.01
N TRP A 239 -26.86 -4.36 -1.91
CA TRP A 239 -26.35 -5.03 -0.70
C TRP A 239 -24.85 -5.20 -0.67
N PHE A 240 -24.15 -4.96 -1.79
CA PHE A 240 -22.69 -5.05 -1.89
C PHE A 240 -22.06 -3.67 -1.63
N ALA A 241 -21.23 -3.57 -0.63
CA ALA A 241 -20.60 -2.32 -0.24
C ALA A 241 -19.19 -2.23 -0.85
N VAL A 242 -19.08 -1.65 -2.05
CA VAL A 242 -17.76 -1.40 -2.67
C VAL A 242 -17.01 -0.31 -1.90
N GLY A 243 -15.82 -0.63 -1.42
CA GLY A 243 -15.01 0.29 -0.63
C GLY A 243 -15.48 0.42 0.83
N ASP A 244 -16.33 -0.48 1.31
CA ASP A 244 -16.74 -0.53 2.71
C ASP A 244 -16.98 -1.96 3.18
N TYR A 245 -17.05 -2.15 4.48
CA TYR A 245 -17.22 -3.46 5.08
C TYR A 245 -18.55 -4.12 4.72
N LYS A 246 -18.56 -5.44 4.70
CA LYS A 246 -19.73 -6.25 4.33
C LYS A 246 -20.96 -5.94 5.17
N LYS A 247 -22.11 -5.94 4.50
CA LYS A 247 -23.44 -5.74 5.13
C LYS A 247 -24.14 -7.06 5.42
N ARG A 248 -23.70 -8.16 4.83
CA ARG A 248 -24.28 -9.51 5.00
C ARG A 248 -23.22 -10.48 5.49
N ALA A 249 -23.65 -11.41 6.35
CA ALA A 249 -22.80 -12.51 6.77
C ALA A 249 -22.44 -13.39 5.56
N ASN A 250 -21.24 -13.91 5.55
CA ASN A 250 -20.74 -14.85 4.54
C ASN A 250 -19.97 -16.00 5.21
N MET A 251 -19.75 -17.05 4.44
CA MET A 251 -18.99 -18.23 4.85
C MET A 251 -17.90 -18.50 3.83
N ILE A 252 -16.79 -19.06 4.27
CA ILE A 252 -15.67 -19.47 3.41
C ILE A 252 -15.29 -20.90 3.78
N GLY A 253 -15.28 -21.80 2.79
CA GLY A 253 -14.89 -23.18 3.00
C GLY A 253 -15.67 -23.88 4.13
N GLY A 254 -16.95 -23.53 4.30
CA GLY A 254 -17.80 -24.05 5.39
C GLY A 254 -17.58 -23.37 6.76
N ARG A 255 -16.67 -22.40 6.88
CA ARG A 255 -16.41 -21.65 8.12
C ARG A 255 -17.15 -20.32 8.12
N GLU A 256 -17.80 -19.98 9.23
CA GLU A 256 -18.34 -18.64 9.46
C GLU A 256 -17.23 -17.62 9.62
N THR A 257 -17.39 -16.45 8.99
CA THR A 257 -16.52 -15.30 9.13
C THR A 257 -17.08 -14.31 10.15
N ALA A 258 -16.37 -13.23 10.46
CA ALA A 258 -16.89 -12.21 11.38
C ALA A 258 -18.25 -11.69 10.91
N LYS A 259 -19.21 -11.53 11.83
CA LYS A 259 -20.50 -10.93 11.51
C LYS A 259 -20.35 -9.47 11.14
N PRO A 260 -21.20 -8.92 10.25
CA PRO A 260 -21.06 -7.54 9.80
C PRO A 260 -20.89 -6.51 10.92
N LYS A 261 -21.62 -6.67 12.03
CA LYS A 261 -21.51 -5.76 13.19
C LYS A 261 -20.20 -5.90 13.97
N GLU A 262 -19.51 -7.03 13.85
CA GLU A 262 -18.24 -7.30 14.52
C GLU A 262 -17.04 -6.81 13.70
N VAL A 263 -17.18 -6.70 12.37
CA VAL A 263 -16.09 -6.37 11.46
C VAL A 263 -15.37 -5.07 11.87
N PRO A 264 -16.03 -3.93 12.09
CA PRO A 264 -15.33 -2.69 12.45
C PRO A 264 -14.53 -2.83 13.75
N ILE A 265 -15.08 -3.53 14.74
CA ILE A 265 -14.41 -3.72 16.04
C ILE A 265 -13.18 -4.60 15.88
N ARG A 266 -13.29 -5.72 15.13
CA ARG A 266 -12.19 -6.67 14.90
C ARG A 266 -11.08 -6.04 14.03
N MET A 267 -11.44 -5.28 13.00
CA MET A 267 -10.48 -4.59 12.16
C MET A 267 -9.71 -3.52 12.94
N LYS A 268 -10.39 -2.73 13.76
CA LYS A 268 -9.74 -1.76 14.63
C LYS A 268 -8.78 -2.43 15.62
N ALA A 269 -9.18 -3.55 16.23
CA ALA A 269 -8.33 -4.31 17.14
C ALA A 269 -7.10 -4.87 16.42
N LEU A 270 -7.28 -5.45 15.21
CA LEU A 270 -6.19 -5.99 14.38
C LEU A 270 -5.18 -4.91 14.01
N LEU A 271 -5.64 -3.74 13.55
CA LEU A 271 -4.77 -2.62 13.19
C LEU A 271 -4.03 -2.08 14.42
N SER A 272 -4.73 -1.92 15.56
CA SER A 272 -4.12 -1.44 16.79
C SER A 272 -3.06 -2.41 17.33
N GLU A 273 -3.30 -3.72 17.25
CA GLU A 273 -2.30 -4.74 17.58
C GLU A 273 -1.09 -4.66 16.65
N TYR A 274 -1.32 -4.60 15.34
CA TYR A 274 -0.25 -4.52 14.34
C TYR A 274 0.61 -3.26 14.49
N GLU A 275 -0.01 -2.11 14.72
CA GLU A 275 0.70 -0.83 14.96
C GLU A 275 1.47 -0.81 16.29
N SER A 276 1.14 -1.69 17.24
CA SER A 276 1.85 -1.76 18.52
C SER A 276 3.21 -2.44 18.45
N HIS A 277 3.54 -3.09 17.31
CA HIS A 277 4.83 -3.73 17.12
C HIS A 277 5.92 -2.68 16.91
N ASP A 278 6.93 -2.75 17.72
CA ASP A 278 8.13 -1.88 17.60
C ASP A 278 8.94 -2.22 16.36
N ILE A 279 9.02 -3.51 16.03
CA ILE A 279 9.67 -4.07 14.84
C ILE A 279 8.62 -4.92 14.13
N VAL A 280 8.42 -4.66 12.86
CA VAL A 280 7.57 -5.49 12.01
C VAL A 280 8.45 -6.43 11.19
N THR A 281 8.22 -7.71 11.33
CA THR A 281 8.88 -8.78 10.60
C THR A 281 7.96 -9.36 9.52
N ILE A 282 8.52 -10.19 8.64
CA ILE A 282 7.72 -10.93 7.66
C ILE A 282 6.66 -11.81 8.35
N ASN A 283 6.97 -12.37 9.52
CA ASN A 283 6.01 -13.18 10.28
C ASN A 283 4.84 -12.34 10.82
N ASP A 284 5.06 -11.08 11.18
CA ASP A 284 4.00 -10.18 11.62
C ASP A 284 3.07 -9.82 10.46
N ILE A 285 3.63 -9.61 9.26
CA ILE A 285 2.86 -9.37 8.03
C ILE A 285 2.02 -10.61 7.68
N ILE A 286 2.60 -11.81 7.74
CA ILE A 286 1.88 -13.06 7.48
C ILE A 286 0.78 -13.28 8.52
N ARG A 287 1.04 -13.00 9.81
CA ARG A 287 0.05 -13.08 10.88
C ARG A 287 -1.10 -12.08 10.67
N PHE A 288 -0.77 -10.84 10.28
CA PHE A 288 -1.80 -9.85 9.93
C PHE A 288 -2.66 -10.34 8.76
N HIS A 289 -2.03 -10.86 7.71
CA HIS A 289 -2.72 -11.42 6.55
C HIS A 289 -3.69 -12.54 6.95
N TYR A 290 -3.23 -13.51 7.76
CA TYR A 290 -4.11 -14.55 8.29
C TYR A 290 -5.29 -13.98 9.06
N ALA A 291 -5.05 -13.05 10.00
CA ALA A 291 -6.11 -12.46 10.81
C ALA A 291 -7.12 -11.67 9.95
N PHE A 292 -6.65 -10.95 8.94
CA PHE A 292 -7.49 -10.26 7.97
C PHE A 292 -8.37 -11.23 7.19
N GLU A 293 -7.80 -12.32 6.65
CA GLU A 293 -8.54 -13.39 5.96
C GLU A 293 -9.54 -14.08 6.89
N HIS A 294 -9.21 -14.20 8.17
CA HIS A 294 -10.09 -14.79 9.16
C HIS A 294 -11.28 -13.88 9.51
N ILE A 295 -11.08 -12.58 9.63
CA ILE A 295 -12.13 -11.58 9.79
C ILE A 295 -13.01 -11.52 8.55
N HIS A 296 -12.41 -11.55 7.38
CA HIS A 296 -13.07 -11.47 6.09
C HIS A 296 -13.98 -10.25 5.98
N PRO A 297 -13.40 -9.03 6.03
CA PRO A 297 -14.18 -7.80 6.27
C PRO A 297 -15.10 -7.40 5.11
N PHE A 298 -14.81 -7.82 3.89
CA PHE A 298 -15.60 -7.46 2.72
C PHE A 298 -16.53 -8.58 2.28
N GLN A 299 -17.48 -8.26 1.41
CA GLN A 299 -18.42 -9.24 0.88
C GLN A 299 -17.74 -10.20 -0.11
N ASP A 300 -16.77 -9.70 -0.88
CA ASP A 300 -15.88 -10.39 -1.82
C ASP A 300 -14.56 -9.64 -1.93
N GLY A 301 -13.54 -10.22 -2.58
CA GLY A 301 -12.25 -9.57 -2.83
C GLY A 301 -11.28 -9.54 -1.65
N ASN A 302 -11.58 -10.21 -0.53
CA ASN A 302 -10.73 -10.19 0.66
C ASN A 302 -9.34 -10.75 0.37
N GLY A 303 -9.21 -11.91 -0.27
CA GLY A 303 -7.92 -12.52 -0.58
C GLY A 303 -7.02 -11.59 -1.40
N ARG A 304 -7.56 -10.95 -2.42
CA ARG A 304 -6.82 -9.99 -3.25
C ARG A 304 -6.38 -8.75 -2.45
N VAL A 305 -7.30 -8.17 -1.67
CA VAL A 305 -6.97 -7.03 -0.78
C VAL A 305 -5.94 -7.45 0.26
N GLY A 306 -6.09 -8.62 0.88
CA GLY A 306 -5.13 -9.14 1.85
C GLY A 306 -3.71 -9.27 1.27
N ARG A 307 -3.57 -9.83 0.05
CA ARG A 307 -2.28 -9.93 -0.63
C ARG A 307 -1.71 -8.57 -1.08
N LEU A 308 -2.55 -7.60 -1.44
CA LEU A 308 -2.13 -6.22 -1.70
C LEU A 308 -1.63 -5.52 -0.42
N ILE A 309 -2.26 -5.77 0.72
CA ILE A 309 -1.80 -5.27 2.03
C ILE A 309 -0.42 -5.86 2.36
N THR A 310 -0.20 -7.16 2.12
CA THR A 310 1.12 -7.77 2.37
C THR A 310 2.22 -7.14 1.51
N LEU A 311 1.94 -6.88 0.23
CA LEU A 311 2.87 -6.15 -0.64
C LEU A 311 3.18 -4.76 -0.07
N LYS A 312 2.14 -4.01 0.30
CA LYS A 312 2.30 -2.67 0.88
C LYS A 312 3.19 -2.67 2.11
N GLU A 313 2.92 -3.55 3.05
CA GLU A 313 3.66 -3.58 4.31
C GLU A 313 5.08 -4.12 4.12
N CYS A 314 5.30 -5.08 3.21
CA CYS A 314 6.66 -5.47 2.82
C CYS A 314 7.45 -4.28 2.27
N LEU A 315 6.86 -3.50 1.35
CA LEU A 315 7.50 -2.30 0.80
C LEU A 315 7.73 -1.24 1.89
N ARG A 316 6.79 -1.06 2.83
CA ARG A 316 6.92 -0.10 3.93
C ARG A 316 8.14 -0.36 4.81
N TYR A 317 8.39 -1.62 5.11
CA TYR A 317 9.42 -2.03 6.05
C TYR A 317 10.70 -2.53 5.37
N ALA A 318 10.87 -2.27 4.07
CA ALA A 318 12.00 -2.74 3.26
C ALA A 318 12.21 -4.28 3.37
N ILE A 319 11.12 -5.02 3.56
CA ILE A 319 11.09 -6.48 3.54
C ILE A 319 10.83 -6.92 2.11
N VAL A 320 11.59 -7.91 1.62
CA VAL A 320 11.33 -8.48 0.29
C VAL A 320 9.90 -9.00 0.23
N PRO A 321 9.08 -8.56 -0.74
CA PRO A 321 7.72 -9.05 -0.90
C PRO A 321 7.67 -10.54 -1.27
N PHE A 322 6.49 -11.12 -1.16
CA PHE A 322 6.20 -12.45 -1.67
C PHE A 322 4.98 -12.43 -2.61
N ILE A 323 5.04 -13.27 -3.62
CA ILE A 323 3.91 -13.54 -4.51
C ILE A 323 3.52 -15.00 -4.32
N ILE A 324 2.30 -15.24 -3.86
CA ILE A 324 1.76 -16.59 -3.75
C ILE A 324 1.40 -17.03 -5.17
N GLU A 325 2.15 -17.98 -5.71
CA GLU A 325 1.90 -18.54 -7.02
C GLU A 325 0.59 -19.36 -7.02
N ASP A 326 -0.17 -19.29 -8.11
CA ASP A 326 -1.40 -20.06 -8.29
C ASP A 326 -1.19 -21.57 -8.12
N THR A 327 -0.06 -22.08 -8.57
CA THR A 327 0.36 -23.47 -8.39
C THR A 327 0.47 -23.87 -6.92
N LYS A 328 0.62 -22.92 -6.00
CA LYS A 328 0.70 -23.12 -4.54
C LYS A 328 -0.64 -22.86 -3.83
N LYS A 329 -1.71 -22.60 -4.57
CA LYS A 329 -3.06 -22.29 -4.04
C LYS A 329 -3.53 -23.28 -2.97
N ILE A 330 -3.31 -24.58 -3.19
CA ILE A 330 -3.72 -25.61 -2.24
C ILE A 330 -2.98 -25.48 -0.91
N PHE A 331 -1.67 -25.23 -0.94
CA PHE A 331 -0.84 -25.04 0.26
C PHE A 331 -1.22 -23.74 0.98
N TYR A 332 -1.49 -22.68 0.23
CA TYR A 332 -1.95 -21.41 0.77
C TYR A 332 -3.28 -21.54 1.54
N TYR A 333 -4.29 -22.15 0.94
CA TYR A 333 -5.57 -22.35 1.62
C TYR A 333 -5.47 -23.33 2.80
N ARG A 334 -4.65 -24.37 2.66
CA ARG A 334 -4.33 -25.24 3.80
C ARG A 334 -3.69 -24.45 4.93
N GLY A 335 -2.69 -23.62 4.63
CA GLY A 335 -2.02 -22.78 5.62
C GLY A 335 -2.98 -21.84 6.34
N LEU A 336 -3.93 -21.21 5.63
CA LEU A 336 -4.98 -20.39 6.22
C LEU A 336 -5.93 -21.21 7.10
N SER A 337 -6.29 -22.43 6.70
CA SER A 337 -7.23 -23.26 7.46
C SER A 337 -6.61 -23.90 8.70
N GLU A 338 -5.32 -24.20 8.67
CA GLU A 338 -4.59 -24.90 9.73
C GLU A 338 -3.79 -23.98 10.67
N TRP A 339 -3.80 -22.66 10.43
CA TRP A 339 -2.96 -21.69 11.14
C TRP A 339 -2.95 -21.81 12.66
N GLU A 340 -4.10 -22.02 13.28
CA GLU A 340 -4.18 -22.13 14.74
C GLU A 340 -3.47 -23.39 15.27
N ARG A 341 -3.34 -24.41 14.43
CA ARG A 341 -2.69 -25.67 14.76
C ARG A 341 -1.23 -25.68 14.30
N GLU A 342 -0.97 -25.19 13.08
CA GLU A 342 0.32 -25.28 12.40
C GLU A 342 0.57 -24.05 11.54
N LYS A 343 1.26 -23.07 12.12
CA LYS A 343 1.57 -21.80 11.45
C LYS A 343 2.57 -21.97 10.30
N GLY A 344 3.43 -22.98 10.38
CA GLY A 344 4.47 -23.27 9.40
C GLY A 344 3.93 -23.39 7.98
N CYS A 345 2.78 -24.03 7.79
CA CYS A 345 2.21 -24.25 6.46
C CYS A 345 1.99 -22.95 5.66
N LEU A 346 1.42 -21.90 6.29
CA LEU A 346 1.24 -20.61 5.63
C LEU A 346 2.56 -19.85 5.51
N THR A 347 3.36 -19.87 6.58
CA THR A 347 4.66 -19.20 6.61
C THR A 347 5.58 -19.73 5.53
N ASP A 348 5.72 -21.05 5.40
CA ASP A 348 6.57 -21.68 4.37
C ASP A 348 6.09 -21.35 2.96
N THR A 349 4.77 -21.32 2.73
CA THR A 349 4.19 -20.92 1.42
C THR A 349 4.53 -19.46 1.09
N CYS A 350 4.46 -18.55 2.06
CA CYS A 350 4.83 -17.15 1.85
C CYS A 350 6.34 -16.98 1.63
N LEU A 351 7.18 -17.70 2.39
CA LEU A 351 8.65 -17.65 2.23
C LEU A 351 9.11 -18.24 0.88
N ASP A 352 8.48 -19.31 0.40
CA ASP A 352 8.71 -19.84 -0.96
C ASP A 352 8.40 -18.77 -2.04
N GLY A 353 7.27 -18.04 -1.87
CA GLY A 353 6.92 -16.90 -2.72
C GLY A 353 7.92 -15.72 -2.60
N GLN A 354 8.50 -15.51 -1.42
CA GLN A 354 9.55 -14.52 -1.21
C GLN A 354 10.85 -14.92 -1.92
N ASP A 355 11.23 -16.18 -1.88
CA ASP A 355 12.42 -16.67 -2.58
C ASP A 355 12.27 -16.57 -4.11
N THR A 356 11.05 -16.78 -4.61
CA THR A 356 10.74 -16.51 -6.03
C THR A 356 10.89 -15.02 -6.35
N PHE A 357 10.44 -14.13 -5.48
CA PHE A 357 10.59 -12.69 -5.68
C PHE A 357 12.06 -12.23 -5.58
N LYS A 358 12.86 -12.80 -4.68
CA LYS A 358 14.32 -12.55 -4.62
C LYS A 358 15.02 -12.92 -5.91
N LYS A 359 14.65 -14.07 -6.54
CA LYS A 359 15.18 -14.46 -7.85
C LYS A 359 14.81 -13.45 -8.92
N LEU A 360 13.59 -12.91 -8.87
CA LEU A 360 13.15 -11.85 -9.78
C LEU A 360 13.96 -10.58 -9.56
N MET A 361 14.16 -10.12 -8.31
CA MET A 361 15.00 -8.97 -7.98
C MET A 361 16.44 -9.12 -8.50
N ALA A 362 17.01 -10.32 -8.35
CA ALA A 362 18.37 -10.59 -8.82
C ALA A 362 18.51 -10.46 -10.35
N MET A 363 17.45 -10.68 -11.13
CA MET A 363 17.47 -10.45 -12.59
C MET A 363 17.60 -8.97 -12.97
N PHE A 364 17.29 -8.08 -12.02
CA PHE A 364 17.34 -6.62 -12.17
C PHE A 364 18.44 -5.97 -11.32
N ASP A 365 19.45 -6.77 -10.90
CA ASP A 365 20.61 -6.33 -10.10
C ASP A 365 20.24 -5.65 -8.76
N ILE A 366 19.06 -5.97 -8.20
CA ILE A 366 18.66 -5.51 -6.88
C ILE A 366 19.07 -6.55 -5.85
N GLN A 367 19.87 -6.13 -4.86
CA GLN A 367 20.19 -6.96 -3.71
C GLN A 367 19.03 -7.00 -2.71
N ALA A 368 18.70 -8.20 -2.22
CA ALA A 368 17.65 -8.45 -1.25
C ALA A 368 18.09 -8.14 0.18
#